data_4061dd7c09d63efe1821649088fcb188
#
_entry.id   4061dd7c09d63efe1821649088fcb188
#
_cell.length_a   1.000
_cell.length_b   1.000
_cell.length_c   1.000
_cell.angle_alpha   90.00
_cell.angle_beta   90.00
_cell.angle_gamma   90.00
#
_symmetry.space_group_name_H-M   'P 1'
#
loop_
_entity.id
_entity.type
_entity.pdbx_description
1 polymer ?
#
loop_
_entity_poly.entity_id
_entity_poly.type
_entity_poly.pdbx_seq_one_letter_code
_entity_poly.pdbx_strand_id
1 'polypeptide(L)'
;RNGYTPVIVDRNIKDNPIAQQFNDVYEINLPKDIHLLDDIVKRYNIDSFICTAAYTSVGESVREPNKYYQNNVVMMLQLLNKMKELNVKKIIFSSSAAVYGIPETGICYDDQTGLEPINPYGQTKLIVEKMLKDYNRAYGINSISFRYFNAAGADPEGEIGELHDPETHIIPLIIKAGFQAQDFSLFGNDYDTPDGTCIRDYVHVTDIADAQIQALKLLDENIC
;
A
#
# COMPACT_ATOMS: atom_id res chain seq x y z
N ARG A 1 18.01 3.87 7.23
CA ARG A 1 18.57 3.18 8.43
C ARG A 1 19.12 1.78 8.11
N ASN A 2 18.66 1.12 7.03
CA ASN A 2 19.04 -0.26 6.67
C ASN A 2 20.02 -0.39 5.49
N GLY A 3 20.75 0.67 5.12
CA GLY A 3 21.76 0.65 4.07
C GLY A 3 21.22 0.80 2.64
N TYR A 4 19.93 0.96 2.47
CA TYR A 4 19.31 1.28 1.17
C TYR A 4 19.26 2.80 0.94
N THR A 5 19.33 3.21 -0.31
CA THR A 5 19.15 4.60 -0.74
C THR A 5 17.77 4.75 -1.37
N PRO A 6 16.76 5.24 -0.64
CA PRO A 6 15.43 5.40 -1.18
C PRO A 6 15.34 6.61 -2.10
N VAL A 7 14.65 6.45 -3.22
CA VAL A 7 14.20 7.54 -4.07
C VAL A 7 12.67 7.58 -4.00
N ILE A 8 12.11 8.69 -3.56
CA ILE A 8 10.68 8.83 -3.32
C ILE A 8 10.01 9.43 -4.55
N VAL A 9 8.94 8.77 -4.99
CA VAL A 9 8.09 9.23 -6.08
C VAL A 9 6.66 9.29 -5.58
N ASP A 10 6.06 10.47 -5.57
CA ASP A 10 4.67 10.67 -5.18
C ASP A 10 4.06 11.82 -5.99
N ARG A 11 2.73 11.86 -6.10
CA ARG A 11 2.01 12.93 -6.82
C ARG A 11 1.81 14.21 -6.00
N ASN A 12 1.98 14.16 -4.68
CA ASN A 12 1.68 15.24 -3.74
C ASN A 12 2.90 15.62 -2.87
N ILE A 13 4.06 15.76 -3.46
CA ILE A 13 5.29 16.06 -2.70
C ILE A 13 5.26 17.48 -2.13
N LYS A 14 4.78 18.47 -2.89
CA LYS A 14 4.78 19.88 -2.49
C LYS A 14 3.99 20.13 -1.21
N ASP A 15 2.91 19.38 -1.04
CA ASP A 15 2.01 19.52 0.11
C ASP A 15 2.35 18.51 1.24
N ASN A 16 3.42 17.73 1.07
CA ASN A 16 3.85 16.73 2.04
C ASN A 16 5.15 17.16 2.75
N PRO A 17 5.09 17.75 3.95
CA PRO A 17 6.26 18.22 4.67
C PRO A 17 7.22 17.10 5.07
N ILE A 18 6.72 15.87 5.19
CA ILE A 18 7.55 14.70 5.51
C ILE A 18 8.40 14.34 4.29
N ALA A 19 7.79 14.27 3.10
CA ALA A 19 8.52 13.96 1.87
C ALA A 19 9.62 14.99 1.58
N GLN A 20 9.40 16.27 1.91
CA GLN A 20 10.38 17.35 1.72
C GLN A 20 11.63 17.22 2.60
N GLN A 21 11.64 16.36 3.60
CA GLN A 21 12.83 16.09 4.43
C GLN A 21 13.85 15.18 3.74
N PHE A 22 13.47 14.52 2.64
CA PHE A 22 14.35 13.64 1.87
C PHE A 22 14.96 14.36 0.68
N ASN A 23 16.19 13.99 0.31
CA ASN A 23 16.93 14.67 -0.78
C ASN A 23 16.48 14.21 -2.17
N ASP A 24 16.16 12.94 -2.33
CA ASP A 24 15.87 12.30 -3.62
C ASP A 24 14.36 12.05 -3.76
N VAL A 25 13.62 13.14 -3.99
CA VAL A 25 12.15 13.17 -4.01
C VAL A 25 11.66 13.78 -5.31
N TYR A 26 10.73 13.10 -5.98
CA TYR A 26 10.19 13.49 -7.28
C TYR A 26 8.67 13.53 -7.27
N GLU A 27 8.10 14.68 -7.61
CA GLU A 27 6.65 14.82 -7.80
C GLU A 27 6.27 14.29 -9.18
N ILE A 28 5.68 13.12 -9.23
CA ILE A 28 5.28 12.43 -10.47
C ILE A 28 3.88 11.86 -10.29
N ASN A 29 2.99 12.22 -11.20
CA ASN A 29 1.64 11.70 -11.24
C ASN A 29 1.57 10.47 -12.17
N LEU A 30 1.71 9.28 -11.61
CA LEU A 30 1.51 8.05 -12.36
C LEU A 30 -0.01 7.80 -12.61
N PRO A 31 -0.40 7.34 -13.78
CA PRO A 31 0.40 6.89 -14.94
C PRO A 31 0.78 8.01 -15.92
N LYS A 32 0.27 9.23 -15.75
CA LYS A 32 0.41 10.33 -16.71
C LYS A 32 1.87 10.64 -17.03
N ASP A 33 2.70 10.70 -16.03
CA ASP A 33 4.10 11.12 -16.11
C ASP A 33 5.08 9.94 -16.02
N ILE A 34 4.64 8.73 -16.38
CA ILE A 34 5.40 7.47 -16.24
C ILE A 34 6.78 7.53 -16.94
N HIS A 35 6.91 8.31 -18.01
CA HIS A 35 8.15 8.48 -18.77
C HIS A 35 9.27 9.13 -17.96
N LEU A 36 8.93 9.90 -16.91
CA LEU A 36 9.93 10.53 -16.04
C LEU A 36 10.69 9.50 -15.18
N LEU A 37 10.18 8.29 -15.03
CA LEU A 37 10.90 7.21 -14.35
C LEU A 37 12.16 6.78 -15.10
N ASP A 38 12.25 7.00 -16.42
CA ASP A 38 13.41 6.57 -17.23
C ASP A 38 14.72 7.20 -16.75
N ASP A 39 14.69 8.52 -16.49
CA ASP A 39 15.86 9.26 -16.02
C ASP A 39 16.17 8.94 -14.56
N ILE A 40 15.15 8.77 -13.72
CA ILE A 40 15.31 8.43 -12.30
C ILE A 40 15.95 7.05 -12.15
N VAL A 41 15.41 6.05 -12.82
CA VAL A 41 15.92 4.68 -12.75
C VAL A 41 17.38 4.62 -13.20
N LYS A 42 17.73 5.29 -14.29
CA LYS A 42 19.11 5.34 -14.80
C LYS A 42 20.04 6.14 -13.87
N ARG A 43 19.59 7.30 -13.40
CA ARG A 43 20.40 8.20 -12.55
C ARG A 43 20.81 7.54 -11.24
N TYR A 44 19.87 6.83 -10.59
CA TYR A 44 20.08 6.21 -9.28
C TYR A 44 20.39 4.71 -9.37
N ASN A 45 20.44 4.15 -10.57
CA ASN A 45 20.60 2.71 -10.79
C ASN A 45 19.59 1.90 -9.95
N ILE A 46 18.30 2.28 -10.05
CA ILE A 46 17.22 1.65 -9.29
C ILE A 46 17.11 0.17 -9.66
N ASP A 47 17.16 -0.70 -8.68
CA ASP A 47 17.09 -2.15 -8.84
C ASP A 47 15.76 -2.76 -8.43
N SER A 48 14.97 -2.04 -7.62
CA SER A 48 13.71 -2.51 -7.07
C SER A 48 12.71 -1.38 -6.85
N PHE A 49 11.42 -1.74 -6.86
CA PHE A 49 10.32 -0.83 -6.51
C PHE A 49 9.60 -1.32 -5.26
N ILE A 50 9.24 -0.38 -4.37
CA ILE A 50 8.25 -0.59 -3.31
C ILE A 50 7.03 0.24 -3.68
N CYS A 51 5.94 -0.43 -4.07
CA CYS A 51 4.72 0.23 -4.52
C CYS A 51 3.68 0.25 -3.40
N THR A 52 3.54 1.39 -2.73
CA THR A 52 2.52 1.68 -1.73
C THR A 52 1.39 2.55 -2.28
N ALA A 53 1.59 3.13 -3.48
CA ALA A 53 0.66 4.07 -4.09
C ALA A 53 -0.66 3.40 -4.48
N ALA A 54 -1.77 3.86 -3.88
CA ALA A 54 -3.13 3.44 -4.23
C ALA A 54 -4.18 4.39 -3.66
N TYR A 55 -5.40 4.36 -4.19
CA TYR A 55 -6.59 4.77 -3.46
C TYR A 55 -7.04 3.62 -2.56
N THR A 56 -7.41 3.91 -1.30
CA THR A 56 -7.61 2.88 -0.26
C THR A 56 -9.00 2.89 0.37
N SER A 57 -9.81 3.93 0.16
CA SER A 57 -11.13 4.03 0.77
C SER A 57 -12.12 3.03 0.20
N VAL A 58 -12.51 2.03 0.98
CA VAL A 58 -13.48 0.99 0.58
C VAL A 58 -14.81 1.61 0.19
N GLY A 59 -15.36 2.51 1.01
CA GLY A 59 -16.66 3.15 0.75
C GLY A 59 -16.65 4.01 -0.51
N GLU A 60 -15.56 4.73 -0.79
CA GLU A 60 -15.41 5.49 -2.04
C GLU A 60 -15.32 4.55 -3.25
N SER A 61 -14.62 3.41 -3.13
CA SER A 61 -14.46 2.47 -4.24
C SER A 61 -15.79 1.94 -4.77
N VAL A 62 -16.79 1.80 -3.90
CA VAL A 62 -18.14 1.37 -4.28
C VAL A 62 -18.88 2.45 -5.07
N ARG A 63 -18.69 3.72 -4.69
CA ARG A 63 -19.35 4.85 -5.37
C ARG A 63 -18.62 5.26 -6.65
N GLU A 64 -17.30 5.17 -6.67
CA GLU A 64 -16.43 5.62 -7.77
C GLU A 64 -15.47 4.50 -8.26
N PRO A 65 -16.00 3.34 -8.70
CA PRO A 65 -15.14 2.20 -9.06
C PRO A 65 -14.16 2.52 -10.20
N ASN A 66 -14.57 3.33 -11.18
CA ASN A 66 -13.69 3.73 -12.28
C ASN A 66 -12.41 4.43 -11.77
N LYS A 67 -12.53 5.32 -10.79
CA LYS A 67 -11.40 6.00 -10.16
C LYS A 67 -10.39 4.99 -9.60
N TYR A 68 -10.87 3.94 -8.94
CA TYR A 68 -10.05 2.88 -8.35
C TYR A 68 -9.38 2.00 -9.39
N TYR A 69 -10.11 1.57 -10.41
CA TYR A 69 -9.51 0.78 -11.50
C TYR A 69 -8.45 1.57 -12.26
N GLN A 70 -8.70 2.84 -12.58
CA GLN A 70 -7.73 3.69 -13.27
C GLN A 70 -6.47 3.90 -12.44
N ASN A 71 -6.62 4.26 -11.16
CA ASN A 71 -5.47 4.56 -10.32
C ASN A 71 -4.73 3.30 -9.85
N ASN A 72 -5.44 2.23 -9.42
CA ASN A 72 -4.79 1.09 -8.79
C ASN A 72 -4.37 0.02 -9.80
N VAL A 73 -5.14 -0.20 -10.88
CA VAL A 73 -4.87 -1.26 -11.87
C VAL A 73 -4.12 -0.71 -13.08
N VAL A 74 -4.67 0.33 -13.73
CA VAL A 74 -4.04 0.88 -14.95
C VAL A 74 -2.66 1.48 -14.64
N MET A 75 -2.52 2.21 -13.53
CA MET A 75 -1.22 2.72 -13.08
C MET A 75 -0.22 1.57 -12.87
N MET A 76 -0.63 0.49 -12.18
CA MET A 76 0.25 -0.65 -11.95
C MET A 76 0.63 -1.35 -13.24
N LEU A 77 -0.30 -1.52 -14.19
CA LEU A 77 0.00 -2.08 -15.50
C LEU A 77 1.07 -1.28 -16.23
N GLN A 78 0.98 0.05 -16.19
CA GLN A 78 1.97 0.92 -16.80
C GLN A 78 3.32 0.85 -16.07
N LEU A 79 3.32 0.80 -14.73
CA LEU A 79 4.54 0.63 -13.96
C LEU A 79 5.25 -0.68 -14.29
N LEU A 80 4.52 -1.80 -14.37
CA LEU A 80 5.08 -3.11 -14.73
C LEU A 80 5.65 -3.12 -16.16
N ASN A 81 4.97 -2.48 -17.12
CA ASN A 81 5.51 -2.31 -18.46
C ASN A 81 6.80 -1.47 -18.45
N LYS A 82 6.83 -0.40 -17.67
CA LYS A 82 8.02 0.45 -17.51
C LYS A 82 9.17 -0.31 -16.85
N MET A 83 8.90 -1.10 -15.80
CA MET A 83 9.90 -1.98 -15.18
C MET A 83 10.52 -2.97 -16.19
N LYS A 84 9.66 -3.57 -17.04
CA LYS A 84 10.12 -4.44 -18.12
C LYS A 84 11.04 -3.71 -19.08
N GLU A 85 10.66 -2.51 -19.55
CA GLU A 85 11.45 -1.67 -20.47
C GLU A 85 12.81 -1.30 -19.88
N LEU A 86 12.82 -0.94 -18.59
CA LEU A 86 14.03 -0.50 -17.85
C LEU A 86 14.83 -1.67 -17.26
N ASN A 87 14.39 -2.91 -17.47
CA ASN A 87 14.99 -4.13 -16.92
C ASN A 87 15.08 -4.16 -15.38
N VAL A 88 14.15 -3.51 -14.68
CA VAL A 88 14.02 -3.62 -13.22
C VAL A 88 13.18 -4.86 -12.92
N LYS A 89 13.70 -5.78 -12.11
CA LYS A 89 13.15 -7.13 -11.94
C LYS A 89 12.54 -7.42 -10.58
N LYS A 90 12.54 -6.45 -9.67
CA LYS A 90 12.08 -6.66 -8.28
C LYS A 90 11.02 -5.63 -7.91
N ILE A 91 9.91 -6.10 -7.34
CA ILE A 91 8.85 -5.23 -6.82
C ILE A 91 8.25 -5.79 -5.54
N ILE A 92 8.07 -4.93 -4.56
CA ILE A 92 7.23 -5.18 -3.39
C ILE A 92 5.91 -4.44 -3.59
N PHE A 93 4.82 -5.13 -3.38
CA PHE A 93 3.48 -4.59 -3.56
C PHE A 93 2.70 -4.57 -2.24
N SER A 94 2.23 -3.40 -1.85
CA SER A 94 1.27 -3.23 -0.76
C SER A 94 -0.11 -3.64 -1.25
N SER A 95 -0.45 -4.93 -1.06
CA SER A 95 -1.77 -5.47 -1.25
C SER A 95 -2.67 -5.15 -0.05
N SER A 96 -3.68 -5.95 0.22
CA SER A 96 -4.60 -5.73 1.34
C SER A 96 -5.28 -7.03 1.74
N ALA A 97 -5.61 -7.18 3.02
CA ALA A 97 -6.50 -8.23 3.49
C ALA A 97 -7.91 -8.18 2.87
N ALA A 98 -8.31 -7.04 2.28
CA ALA A 98 -9.57 -6.93 1.53
C ALA A 98 -9.70 -7.90 0.35
N VAL A 99 -8.60 -8.54 -0.08
CA VAL A 99 -8.61 -9.58 -1.13
C VAL A 99 -9.27 -10.88 -0.66
N TYR A 100 -9.32 -11.15 0.65
CA TYR A 100 -9.94 -12.35 1.20
C TYR A 100 -11.47 -12.28 1.26
N GLY A 101 -12.06 -11.08 1.26
CA GLY A 101 -13.49 -10.90 1.46
C GLY A 101 -13.92 -11.18 2.90
N ILE A 102 -14.95 -12.01 3.08
CA ILE A 102 -15.47 -12.43 4.38
C ILE A 102 -15.19 -13.92 4.55
N PRO A 103 -14.16 -14.32 5.29
CA PRO A 103 -13.87 -15.74 5.52
C PRO A 103 -14.93 -16.37 6.43
N GLU A 104 -15.36 -17.60 6.12
CA GLU A 104 -16.39 -18.31 6.89
C GLU A 104 -16.02 -18.50 8.38
N THR A 105 -14.74 -18.66 8.66
CA THR A 105 -14.21 -18.87 10.02
C THR A 105 -13.95 -17.57 10.78
N GLY A 106 -14.07 -16.41 10.12
CA GLY A 106 -13.63 -15.11 10.64
C GLY A 106 -12.11 -14.94 10.71
N ILE A 107 -11.33 -15.95 10.31
CA ILE A 107 -9.86 -15.94 10.32
C ILE A 107 -9.34 -16.12 8.89
N CYS A 108 -8.38 -15.29 8.49
CA CYS A 108 -7.69 -15.40 7.21
C CYS A 108 -6.40 -16.21 7.35
N TYR A 109 -6.26 -17.25 6.54
CA TYR A 109 -5.02 -18.01 6.36
C TYR A 109 -4.53 -17.80 4.94
N ASP A 110 -3.27 -17.42 4.75
CA ASP A 110 -2.76 -16.99 3.46
C ASP A 110 -2.86 -18.06 2.36
N ASP A 111 -2.66 -19.30 2.72
CA ASP A 111 -2.67 -20.46 1.82
C ASP A 111 -4.03 -21.18 1.71
N GLN A 112 -4.99 -20.93 2.62
CA GLN A 112 -6.24 -21.68 2.74
C GLN A 112 -7.48 -20.82 2.49
N THR A 113 -7.41 -19.51 2.74
CA THR A 113 -8.56 -18.63 2.56
C THR A 113 -8.74 -18.27 1.08
N GLY A 114 -9.95 -18.45 0.57
CA GLY A 114 -10.32 -18.03 -0.78
C GLY A 114 -10.12 -16.53 -0.99
N LEU A 115 -9.89 -16.13 -2.23
CA LEU A 115 -9.70 -14.74 -2.60
C LEU A 115 -10.96 -14.23 -3.30
N GLU A 116 -11.90 -13.71 -2.51
CA GLU A 116 -13.23 -13.28 -2.96
C GLU A 116 -13.55 -11.87 -2.44
N PRO A 117 -12.86 -10.83 -2.96
CA PRO A 117 -13.07 -9.46 -2.50
C PRO A 117 -14.51 -9.00 -2.72
N ILE A 118 -15.09 -8.39 -1.69
CA ILE A 118 -16.50 -7.92 -1.69
C ILE A 118 -16.68 -6.46 -2.11
N ASN A 119 -15.61 -5.79 -2.50
CA ASN A 119 -15.64 -4.39 -2.92
C ASN A 119 -14.61 -4.11 -4.04
N PRO A 120 -14.80 -3.02 -4.82
CA PRO A 120 -13.89 -2.69 -5.91
C PRO A 120 -12.44 -2.44 -5.47
N TYR A 121 -12.19 -1.88 -4.28
CA TYR A 121 -10.84 -1.70 -3.76
C TYR A 121 -10.11 -3.04 -3.61
N GLY A 122 -10.70 -4.01 -2.90
CA GLY A 122 -10.13 -5.36 -2.76
C GLY A 122 -9.96 -6.05 -4.12
N GLN A 123 -10.93 -5.88 -5.03
CA GLN A 123 -10.83 -6.40 -6.39
C GLN A 123 -9.63 -5.82 -7.15
N THR A 124 -9.36 -4.50 -7.04
CA THR A 124 -8.20 -3.90 -7.69
C THR A 124 -6.88 -4.46 -7.16
N LYS A 125 -6.78 -4.72 -5.85
CA LYS A 125 -5.60 -5.33 -5.24
C LYS A 125 -5.38 -6.76 -5.74
N LEU A 126 -6.45 -7.57 -5.78
CA LEU A 126 -6.38 -8.95 -6.29
C LEU A 126 -6.00 -9.01 -7.78
N ILE A 127 -6.53 -8.11 -8.61
CA ILE A 127 -6.14 -8.02 -10.01
C ILE A 127 -4.64 -7.75 -10.15
N VAL A 128 -4.09 -6.82 -9.36
CA VAL A 128 -2.65 -6.52 -9.39
C VAL A 128 -1.82 -7.73 -8.95
N GLU A 129 -2.22 -8.48 -7.92
CA GLU A 129 -1.51 -9.72 -7.55
C GLU A 129 -1.47 -10.75 -8.68
N LYS A 130 -2.59 -10.88 -9.44
CA LYS A 130 -2.62 -11.76 -10.62
C LYS A 130 -1.70 -11.24 -11.72
N MET A 131 -1.71 -9.94 -11.99
CA MET A 131 -0.80 -9.32 -12.96
C MET A 131 0.67 -9.57 -12.59
N LEU A 132 1.04 -9.42 -11.31
CA LEU A 132 2.40 -9.69 -10.82
C LEU A 132 2.83 -11.13 -11.09
N LYS A 133 1.96 -12.12 -10.85
CA LYS A 133 2.22 -13.53 -11.18
C LYS A 133 2.44 -13.75 -12.68
N ASP A 134 1.66 -13.10 -13.53
CA ASP A 134 1.80 -13.22 -14.97
C ASP A 134 3.09 -12.56 -15.47
N TYR A 135 3.44 -11.38 -14.93
CA TYR A 135 4.69 -10.68 -15.27
C TYR A 135 5.94 -11.40 -14.75
N ASN A 136 5.84 -12.11 -13.63
CA ASN A 136 6.91 -13.00 -13.19
C ASN A 136 7.15 -14.13 -14.21
N ARG A 137 6.09 -14.84 -14.59
CA ARG A 137 6.18 -15.96 -15.55
C ARG A 137 6.69 -15.53 -16.93
N ALA A 138 6.22 -14.37 -17.42
CA ALA A 138 6.51 -13.92 -18.77
C ALA A 138 7.85 -13.15 -18.89
N TYR A 139 8.21 -12.38 -17.86
CA TYR A 139 9.29 -11.40 -17.94
C TYR A 139 10.31 -11.50 -16.80
N GLY A 140 10.12 -12.43 -15.87
CA GLY A 140 11.00 -12.62 -14.72
C GLY A 140 11.01 -11.41 -13.76
N ILE A 141 9.87 -10.72 -13.60
CA ILE A 141 9.72 -9.68 -12.60
C ILE A 141 9.26 -10.34 -11.30
N ASN A 142 10.17 -10.51 -10.38
CA ASN A 142 9.92 -11.12 -9.07
C ASN A 142 9.16 -10.15 -8.16
N SER A 143 8.18 -10.65 -7.41
CA SER A 143 7.34 -9.83 -6.55
C SER A 143 6.99 -10.49 -5.23
N ILE A 144 6.88 -9.67 -4.19
CA ILE A 144 6.28 -10.05 -2.90
C ILE A 144 5.12 -9.10 -2.64
N SER A 145 3.93 -9.68 -2.36
CA SER A 145 2.71 -8.92 -2.05
C SER A 145 2.37 -9.06 -0.58
N PHE A 146 2.24 -7.94 0.11
CA PHE A 146 1.82 -7.90 1.52
C PHE A 146 0.33 -7.65 1.64
N ARG A 147 -0.41 -8.56 2.28
CA ARG A 147 -1.84 -8.46 2.56
C ARG A 147 -2.06 -8.11 4.03
N TYR A 148 -1.83 -6.86 4.39
CA TYR A 148 -2.07 -6.40 5.76
C TYR A 148 -3.48 -5.82 5.93
N PHE A 149 -3.96 -5.81 7.18
CA PHE A 149 -5.24 -5.24 7.57
C PHE A 149 -5.13 -3.72 7.76
N ASN A 150 -5.15 -3.24 8.99
CA ASN A 150 -5.10 -1.81 9.26
C ASN A 150 -3.70 -1.44 9.73
N ALA A 151 -2.97 -0.71 8.90
CA ALA A 151 -1.69 -0.13 9.28
C ALA A 151 -1.94 0.98 10.32
N ALA A 152 -1.18 0.98 11.40
CA ALA A 152 -1.32 1.96 12.46
C ALA A 152 0.04 2.29 13.10
N GLY A 153 0.11 3.37 13.85
CA GLY A 153 1.34 3.79 14.53
C GLY A 153 2.13 4.84 13.76
N ALA A 154 3.28 5.17 14.29
CA ALA A 154 4.19 6.17 13.76
C ALA A 154 5.65 5.74 13.99
N ASP A 155 6.59 6.49 13.43
CA ASP A 155 8.00 6.31 13.72
C ASP A 155 8.28 6.47 15.23
N PRO A 156 8.99 5.52 15.87
CA PRO A 156 9.28 5.59 17.31
C PRO A 156 10.08 6.82 17.73
N GLU A 157 10.87 7.39 16.81
CA GLU A 157 11.64 8.61 17.04
C GLU A 157 10.82 9.89 16.80
N GLY A 158 9.57 9.74 16.35
CA GLY A 158 8.64 10.86 16.13
C GLY A 158 8.95 11.71 14.89
N GLU A 159 9.79 11.23 13.99
CA GLU A 159 10.17 11.96 12.77
C GLU A 159 9.09 11.87 11.68
N ILE A 160 8.40 10.72 11.61
CA ILE A 160 7.42 10.42 10.56
C ILE A 160 6.14 9.87 11.21
N GLY A 161 5.00 10.36 10.73
CA GLY A 161 3.68 9.90 11.17
C GLY A 161 2.68 9.89 10.02
N GLU A 162 1.45 9.50 10.33
CA GLU A 162 0.34 9.53 9.39
C GLU A 162 -0.02 10.98 9.02
N LEU A 163 -0.15 11.24 7.71
CA LEU A 163 -0.58 12.52 7.16
C LEU A 163 -1.73 12.25 6.17
N HIS A 164 -2.93 12.07 6.69
CA HIS A 164 -4.12 11.78 5.90
C HIS A 164 -5.14 12.90 6.05
N ASP A 165 -5.61 13.48 4.94
CA ASP A 165 -6.59 14.56 4.92
C ASP A 165 -7.66 14.28 3.83
N PRO A 166 -8.95 14.15 4.20
CA PRO A 166 -9.46 14.09 5.57
C PRO A 166 -9.06 12.79 6.27
N GLU A 167 -8.75 12.86 7.58
CA GLU A 167 -8.46 11.68 8.40
C GLU A 167 -9.72 10.85 8.64
N THR A 168 -9.61 9.56 8.42
CA THR A 168 -10.74 8.62 8.56
C THR A 168 -10.43 7.40 9.43
N HIS A 169 -9.16 7.23 9.82
CA HIS A 169 -8.74 6.10 10.64
C HIS A 169 -9.02 6.36 12.13
N ILE A 170 -9.50 5.32 12.81
CA ILE A 170 -9.99 5.43 14.18
C ILE A 170 -8.91 5.87 15.17
N ILE A 171 -7.70 5.33 15.08
CA ILE A 171 -6.63 5.61 16.05
C ILE A 171 -6.22 7.09 16.03
N PRO A 172 -5.89 7.71 14.88
CA PRO A 172 -5.62 9.15 14.82
C PRO A 172 -6.80 10.01 15.26
N LEU A 173 -8.03 9.61 14.91
CA LEU A 173 -9.24 10.37 15.31
C LEU A 173 -9.47 10.34 16.83
N ILE A 174 -9.29 9.18 17.49
CA ILE A 174 -9.41 9.09 18.96
C ILE A 174 -8.31 9.90 19.63
N ILE A 175 -7.08 9.80 19.16
CA ILE A 175 -5.95 10.57 19.70
C ILE A 175 -6.23 12.07 19.57
N LYS A 176 -6.65 12.52 18.40
CA LYS A 176 -6.99 13.93 18.13
C LYS A 176 -8.12 14.41 19.02
N ALA A 177 -9.20 13.64 19.15
CA ALA A 177 -10.33 13.97 20.02
C ALA A 177 -9.90 14.09 21.49
N GLY A 178 -9.07 13.17 21.99
CA GLY A 178 -8.53 13.21 23.35
C GLY A 178 -7.68 14.45 23.63
N PHE A 179 -6.78 14.80 22.72
CA PHE A 179 -5.94 16.00 22.87
C PHE A 179 -6.69 17.31 22.74
N GLN A 180 -7.74 17.35 21.92
CA GLN A 180 -8.52 18.56 21.66
C GLN A 180 -9.76 18.68 22.55
N ALA A 181 -10.01 17.71 23.44
CA ALA A 181 -11.23 17.61 24.25
C ALA A 181 -12.51 17.74 23.39
N GLN A 182 -12.52 17.08 22.23
CA GLN A 182 -13.65 17.06 21.29
C GLN A 182 -14.39 15.73 21.35
N ASP A 183 -15.63 15.74 20.88
CA ASP A 183 -16.43 14.53 20.77
C ASP A 183 -15.86 13.60 19.70
N PHE A 184 -15.88 12.30 19.99
CA PHE A 184 -15.56 11.23 19.05
C PHE A 184 -16.84 10.51 18.64
N SER A 185 -17.03 10.31 17.33
CA SER A 185 -18.21 9.63 16.80
C SER A 185 -17.97 8.15 16.60
N LEU A 186 -18.77 7.32 17.26
CA LEU A 186 -18.81 5.88 17.03
C LEU A 186 -19.89 5.57 15.98
N PHE A 187 -19.50 5.00 14.84
CA PHE A 187 -20.39 4.67 13.72
C PHE A 187 -20.92 3.23 13.84
N GLY A 188 -21.83 3.00 14.76
CA GLY A 188 -22.47 1.71 15.00
C GLY A 188 -21.98 1.02 16.27
N ASN A 189 -22.96 0.43 16.97
CA ASN A 189 -22.77 -0.33 18.20
C ASN A 189 -23.70 -1.55 18.26
N ASP A 190 -24.13 -2.01 17.09
CA ASP A 190 -25.11 -3.09 16.90
C ASP A 190 -24.55 -4.26 16.04
N TYR A 191 -23.23 -4.34 15.94
CA TYR A 191 -22.56 -5.49 15.31
C TYR A 191 -22.71 -6.74 16.21
N ASP A 192 -22.76 -7.92 15.58
CA ASP A 192 -22.76 -9.21 16.28
C ASP A 192 -21.34 -9.54 16.80
N THR A 193 -20.92 -8.79 17.81
CA THR A 193 -19.62 -8.86 18.48
C THR A 193 -19.81 -8.65 19.99
N PRO A 194 -18.85 -9.03 20.84
CA PRO A 194 -19.00 -8.97 22.29
C PRO A 194 -19.33 -7.57 22.85
N ASP A 195 -18.88 -6.51 22.18
CA ASP A 195 -19.09 -5.12 22.61
C ASP A 195 -19.98 -4.31 21.64
N GLY A 196 -20.52 -4.95 20.61
CA GLY A 196 -21.34 -4.35 19.58
C GLY A 196 -20.57 -3.51 18.55
N THR A 197 -19.26 -3.39 18.68
CA THR A 197 -18.43 -2.65 17.72
C THR A 197 -17.78 -3.59 16.68
N CYS A 198 -17.24 -3.05 15.61
CA CYS A 198 -16.57 -3.85 14.59
C CYS A 198 -15.19 -4.34 15.07
N ILE A 199 -14.92 -5.65 14.89
CA ILE A 199 -13.59 -6.23 15.13
C ILE A 199 -12.65 -5.79 14.02
N ARG A 200 -11.43 -5.34 14.39
CA ARG A 200 -10.38 -4.96 13.46
C ARG A 200 -9.04 -5.52 13.93
N ASP A 201 -8.23 -5.92 12.96
CA ASP A 201 -6.85 -6.34 13.17
C ASP A 201 -5.91 -5.19 12.78
N TYR A 202 -4.86 -4.97 13.56
CA TYR A 202 -3.91 -3.87 13.37
C TYR A 202 -2.48 -4.40 13.29
N VAL A 203 -1.69 -3.74 12.45
CA VAL A 203 -0.25 -4.00 12.32
C VAL A 203 0.50 -2.67 12.41
N HIS A 204 1.58 -2.63 13.18
CA HIS A 204 2.36 -1.39 13.32
C HIS A 204 3.13 -1.08 12.03
N VAL A 205 3.20 0.21 11.65
CA VAL A 205 3.86 0.64 10.41
C VAL A 205 5.35 0.29 10.37
N THR A 206 6.02 0.21 11.53
CA THR A 206 7.42 -0.23 11.60
C THR A 206 7.58 -1.71 11.27
N ASP A 207 6.63 -2.57 11.70
CA ASP A 207 6.65 -3.99 11.37
C ASP A 207 6.44 -4.21 9.87
N ILE A 208 5.54 -3.42 9.26
CA ILE A 208 5.35 -3.41 7.80
C ILE A 208 6.66 -2.99 7.10
N ALA A 209 7.29 -1.92 7.55
CA ALA A 209 8.53 -1.42 6.96
C ALA A 209 9.68 -2.45 7.09
N ASP A 210 9.82 -3.08 8.25
CA ASP A 210 10.82 -4.13 8.48
C ASP A 210 10.55 -5.37 7.63
N ALA A 211 9.28 -5.78 7.50
CA ALA A 211 8.89 -6.87 6.61
C ALA A 211 9.22 -6.57 5.14
N GLN A 212 8.98 -5.34 4.67
CA GLN A 212 9.36 -4.91 3.32
C GLN A 212 10.87 -4.94 3.10
N ILE A 213 11.68 -4.54 4.09
CA ILE A 213 13.15 -4.63 4.03
C ILE A 213 13.60 -6.10 3.96
N GLN A 214 12.99 -7.00 4.73
CA GLN A 214 13.30 -8.43 4.63
C GLN A 214 12.89 -8.99 3.25
N ALA A 215 11.75 -8.56 2.71
CA ALA A 215 11.31 -8.95 1.39
C ALA A 215 12.28 -8.51 0.27
N LEU A 216 12.90 -7.33 0.37
CA LEU A 216 13.95 -6.92 -0.57
C LEU A 216 15.11 -7.91 -0.57
N LYS A 217 15.57 -8.35 0.62
CA LYS A 217 16.66 -9.34 0.72
C LYS A 217 16.29 -10.68 0.10
N LEU A 218 15.05 -11.16 0.32
CA LEU A 218 14.56 -12.40 -0.30
C LEU A 218 14.52 -12.30 -1.84
N LEU A 219 14.09 -11.14 -2.36
CA LEU A 219 14.10 -10.88 -3.80
C LEU A 219 15.53 -10.84 -4.39
N ASP A 220 16.53 -10.40 -3.62
CA ASP A 220 17.94 -10.42 -4.02
C ASP A 220 18.49 -11.84 -4.11
N GLU A 221 18.05 -12.74 -3.23
CA GLU A 221 18.45 -14.14 -3.18
C GLU A 221 17.70 -15.03 -4.21
N ASN A 222 16.78 -14.45 -5.01
CA ASN A 222 15.89 -15.17 -5.93
C ASN A 222 15.06 -16.28 -5.25
N ILE A 223 14.74 -16.11 -3.98
CA ILE A 223 13.87 -16.99 -3.20
C ILE A 223 12.43 -16.49 -3.34
N CYS A 224 11.80 -16.80 -4.49
CA CYS A 224 10.38 -16.44 -4.76
C CYS A 224 9.73 -17.50 -5.63
#